data_ec4bc03de7dbb53acac50394090b2b3f
#
_entry.id   ec4bc03de7dbb53acac50394090b2b3f
#
_cell.length_a   1.000
_cell.length_b   1.000
_cell.length_c   1.000
_cell.angle_alpha   90.00
_cell.angle_beta   90.00
_cell.angle_gamma   90.00
#
_symmetry.space_group_name_H-M   'P 1'
#
loop_
_entity.id
_entity.type
_entity.pdbx_description
1 polymer ?
#
loop_
_entity_poly.entity_id
_entity_poly.type
_entity_poly.pdbx_seq_one_letter_code
_entity_poly.pdbx_strand_id
1 'polypeptide(L)'
;VMEGKNIVLTKQNEKASEIITAVQQENISVKGVVTDTKGEPIIGANVVEKGTTNGCITNIDGEFTLNTPTNATLVISFIGCQPVTIALNGQQTLNVQMQEEALSLETVVVTAMGIKKKAASLTYSTQQVGGDELTRAKDPNMINALAGKTAGVSITRNSSGLGGSAKVSIRGIRSANADGNNQPLYVIDGVPMLNNTSEQAFSAMGGNNDTGNRDSGDGISNLNPDDIESMSILKGASAAALYGSQAANGVILITTKKGKAGMQRITFSSNLTVDHAISLPEFQNRYGASGETSWGAENASMKAYDNVGDYFSNGVTATNSLSVTAGKEKMQTYFSYANTTAKGIVDVNKLQKHNITFRETASLFNDRLTLDANVNLMTQKIKNRPTSGGYYMNPLVGLYTFPRGEDLSVYRDNNGFEKYDENRSMPLQNWYTDISGFSQNPYWLTNRVTSNDKRFRTLASLSANLKINDWFSVQARGNVDYINDNYEQKMYAGTTADVAHQNGRYIKMNRQDFMVYGDFMAMFNKTWNDWSLNAAIGSSINTTKVNSLSLDSGKSG
;
A
#
# COMPACT_ATOMS: atom_id res chain seq x y z
N VAL A 1 58.60 -5.84 -6.18
CA VAL A 1 58.03 -5.07 -7.28
C VAL A 1 58.19 -5.90 -8.53
N MET A 2 57.14 -6.03 -9.32
CA MET A 2 57.21 -6.72 -10.62
C MET A 2 57.55 -5.71 -11.73
N GLU A 3 58.56 -5.97 -12.47
CA GLU A 3 58.93 -5.24 -13.67
C GLU A 3 59.19 -6.24 -14.80
N GLY A 4 58.32 -6.32 -15.75
CA GLY A 4 58.39 -7.30 -16.83
C GLY A 4 58.12 -8.75 -16.38
N LYS A 5 58.75 -9.73 -17.02
CA LYS A 5 58.66 -11.18 -16.74
C LYS A 5 59.58 -11.68 -15.63
N ASN A 6 60.35 -10.81 -14.95
CA ASN A 6 61.35 -11.20 -13.96
C ASN A 6 60.97 -10.68 -12.56
N ILE A 7 61.11 -11.55 -11.54
CA ILE A 7 60.94 -11.18 -10.13
C ILE A 7 62.31 -10.64 -9.65
N VAL A 8 62.40 -9.34 -9.33
CA VAL A 8 63.56 -8.73 -8.72
C VAL A 8 63.37 -8.67 -7.21
N LEU A 9 64.18 -9.44 -6.47
CA LEU A 9 64.24 -9.38 -5.03
C LEU A 9 65.27 -8.30 -4.62
N THR A 10 64.81 -7.18 -4.10
CA THR A 10 65.67 -6.15 -3.48
C THR A 10 65.74 -6.39 -1.98
N LYS A 11 66.98 -6.46 -1.46
CA LYS A 11 67.23 -6.59 -0.03
C LYS A 11 66.74 -5.31 0.67
N GLN A 12 65.88 -5.45 1.62
CA GLN A 12 65.36 -4.36 2.45
C GLN A 12 66.46 -3.95 3.43
N ASN A 13 66.88 -2.70 3.39
CA ASN A 13 67.88 -2.14 4.33
C ASN A 13 67.28 -2.13 5.74
N GLU A 14 67.93 -2.83 6.63
CA GLU A 14 67.77 -2.72 8.07
C GLU A 14 68.14 -1.32 8.55
N LYS A 15 67.17 -0.45 8.76
CA LYS A 15 67.29 0.68 9.72
C LYS A 15 65.89 1.09 10.16
N ALA A 16 65.74 0.99 11.48
CA ALA A 16 64.58 1.36 12.30
C ALA A 16 63.71 0.17 12.72
N SER A 17 64.28 -0.72 13.51
CA SER A 17 63.49 -1.45 14.52
C SER A 17 63.17 -0.48 15.64
N GLU A 18 62.12 0.32 15.48
CA GLU A 18 61.39 0.77 16.65
C GLU A 18 60.63 -0.44 17.18
N ILE A 19 61.04 -0.88 18.34
CA ILE A 19 60.39 -1.92 19.15
C ILE A 19 59.01 -1.41 19.49
N ILE A 20 58.01 -1.76 18.65
CA ILE A 20 56.62 -1.80 19.09
C ILE A 20 56.59 -3.02 20.01
N THR A 21 56.77 -2.81 21.29
CA THR A 21 56.39 -3.76 22.33
C THR A 21 54.92 -4.01 22.13
N ALA A 22 54.56 -5.08 21.45
CA ALA A 22 53.20 -5.60 21.49
C ALA A 22 52.93 -5.87 22.97
N VAL A 23 52.20 -4.97 23.62
CA VAL A 23 51.56 -5.23 24.90
C VAL A 23 50.67 -6.41 24.62
N GLN A 24 51.09 -7.59 25.05
CA GLN A 24 50.33 -8.79 25.05
C GLN A 24 49.12 -8.49 25.95
N GLN A 25 48.02 -8.06 25.36
CA GLN A 25 46.78 -7.82 26.10
C GLN A 25 46.35 -9.17 26.67
N GLU A 26 46.45 -9.32 27.99
CA GLU A 26 45.91 -10.49 28.67
C GLU A 26 44.43 -10.55 28.44
N ASN A 27 43.96 -11.57 27.73
CA ASN A 27 42.57 -11.85 27.59
C ASN A 27 42.04 -12.51 28.86
N ILE A 28 40.91 -12.03 29.36
CA ILE A 28 40.20 -12.60 30.48
C ILE A 28 38.89 -13.18 30.04
N SER A 29 38.42 -14.22 30.73
CA SER A 29 37.09 -14.76 30.54
C SER A 29 36.11 -14.00 31.45
N VAL A 30 35.28 -13.16 30.87
CA VAL A 30 34.27 -12.40 31.59
C VAL A 30 32.97 -13.20 31.57
N LYS A 31 32.41 -13.43 32.77
CA LYS A 31 31.10 -14.06 32.97
C LYS A 31 30.14 -13.03 33.56
N GLY A 32 28.87 -13.14 33.21
CA GLY A 32 27.88 -12.23 33.78
C GLY A 32 26.45 -12.67 33.55
N VAL A 33 25.55 -11.98 34.24
CA VAL A 33 24.11 -12.18 34.09
C VAL A 33 23.48 -10.85 33.68
N VAL A 34 22.59 -10.91 32.71
CA VAL A 34 21.79 -9.77 32.24
C VAL A 34 20.36 -9.95 32.71
N THR A 35 19.85 -8.98 33.49
CA THR A 35 18.49 -8.99 34.02
C THR A 35 17.73 -7.73 33.63
N ASP A 36 16.42 -7.78 33.71
CA ASP A 36 15.54 -6.60 33.63
C ASP A 36 15.46 -5.85 34.98
N THR A 37 14.63 -4.80 35.01
CA THR A 37 14.40 -3.99 36.26
C THR A 37 13.71 -4.73 37.38
N LYS A 38 13.08 -5.88 37.09
CA LYS A 38 12.42 -6.74 38.08
C LYS A 38 13.33 -7.87 38.58
N GLY A 39 14.54 -8.00 37.96
CA GLY A 39 15.48 -9.06 38.25
C GLY A 39 15.25 -10.34 37.46
N GLU A 40 14.35 -10.33 36.45
CA GLU A 40 14.14 -11.47 35.56
C GLU A 40 15.27 -11.57 34.51
N PRO A 41 15.77 -12.80 34.18
CA PRO A 41 16.85 -12.95 33.23
C PRO A 41 16.44 -12.59 31.81
N ILE A 42 17.28 -11.83 31.10
CA ILE A 42 17.06 -11.47 29.69
C ILE A 42 17.75 -12.51 28.79
N ILE A 43 16.95 -13.30 28.11
CA ILE A 43 17.39 -14.35 27.18
C ILE A 43 17.69 -13.73 25.80
N GLY A 44 18.86 -14.06 25.21
CA GLY A 44 19.22 -13.59 23.87
C GLY A 44 19.71 -12.14 23.80
N ALA A 45 20.08 -11.52 24.93
CA ALA A 45 20.76 -10.23 24.93
C ALA A 45 22.12 -10.36 24.24
N ASN A 46 22.45 -9.42 23.38
CA ASN A 46 23.70 -9.37 22.63
C ASN A 46 24.78 -8.66 23.43
N VAL A 47 25.89 -9.34 23.72
CA VAL A 47 27.03 -8.82 24.44
C VAL A 47 28.23 -8.76 23.50
N VAL A 48 28.69 -7.57 23.13
CA VAL A 48 29.72 -7.36 22.09
C VAL A 48 30.83 -6.44 22.63
N GLU A 49 32.06 -6.78 22.34
CA GLU A 49 33.22 -5.91 22.56
C GLU A 49 33.18 -4.73 21.57
N LYS A 50 33.16 -3.51 22.10
CA LYS A 50 32.99 -2.28 21.33
C LYS A 50 34.07 -2.13 20.27
N GLY A 51 33.65 -1.99 19.01
CA GLY A 51 34.55 -1.79 17.85
C GLY A 51 35.11 -3.09 17.24
N THR A 52 34.68 -4.25 17.72
CA THR A 52 35.05 -5.56 17.18
C THR A 52 33.83 -6.40 16.81
N THR A 53 34.05 -7.57 16.23
CA THR A 53 33.02 -8.59 15.99
C THR A 53 32.99 -9.68 17.10
N ASN A 54 33.82 -9.51 18.15
CA ASN A 54 33.87 -10.44 19.28
C ASN A 54 32.65 -10.23 20.18
N GLY A 55 31.80 -11.25 20.31
CA GLY A 55 30.58 -11.16 21.11
C GLY A 55 29.91 -12.50 21.33
N CYS A 56 28.93 -12.52 22.22
CA CYS A 56 28.09 -13.66 22.54
C CYS A 56 26.65 -13.21 22.84
N ILE A 57 25.76 -14.17 22.98
CA ILE A 57 24.37 -13.94 23.40
C ILE A 57 24.12 -14.62 24.75
N THR A 58 23.23 -14.05 25.57
CA THR A 58 22.83 -14.63 26.85
C THR A 58 21.99 -15.89 26.68
N ASN A 59 22.19 -16.86 27.57
CA ASN A 59 21.43 -18.10 27.63
C ASN A 59 20.03 -17.92 28.28
N ILE A 60 19.33 -19.03 28.52
CA ILE A 60 17.99 -19.08 29.16
C ILE A 60 17.97 -18.46 30.57
N ASP A 61 19.09 -18.49 31.28
CA ASP A 61 19.23 -17.92 32.63
C ASP A 61 19.79 -16.48 32.59
N GLY A 62 19.88 -15.86 31.40
CA GLY A 62 20.43 -14.54 31.20
C GLY A 62 21.97 -14.49 31.30
N GLU A 63 22.67 -15.63 31.40
CA GLU A 63 24.09 -15.71 31.60
C GLU A 63 24.85 -15.60 30.27
N PHE A 64 26.05 -15.00 30.31
CA PHE A 64 26.97 -14.95 29.20
C PHE A 64 28.41 -15.24 29.65
N THR A 65 29.23 -15.67 28.72
CA THR A 65 30.68 -15.81 28.88
C THR A 65 31.37 -15.29 27.61
N LEU A 66 32.28 -14.33 27.77
CA LEU A 66 33.00 -13.74 26.64
C LEU A 66 34.50 -13.61 27.00
N ASN A 67 35.38 -14.08 26.09
CA ASN A 67 36.81 -13.88 26.20
C ASN A 67 37.18 -12.56 25.52
N THR A 68 37.75 -11.63 26.28
CA THR A 68 38.03 -10.26 25.80
C THR A 68 39.21 -9.68 26.56
N PRO A 69 39.90 -8.65 26.03
CA PRO A 69 40.98 -7.97 26.74
C PRO A 69 40.56 -7.34 28.07
N THR A 70 41.44 -7.31 29.05
CA THR A 70 41.19 -6.78 30.41
C THR A 70 40.67 -5.35 30.45
N ASN A 71 41.01 -4.54 29.43
CA ASN A 71 40.62 -3.14 29.29
C ASN A 71 39.48 -2.92 28.26
N ALA A 72 38.85 -3.99 27.78
CA ALA A 72 37.76 -3.90 26.80
C ALA A 72 36.54 -3.17 27.36
N THR A 73 35.79 -2.60 26.46
CA THR A 73 34.44 -2.02 26.75
C THR A 73 33.40 -2.92 26.12
N LEU A 74 32.45 -3.43 26.91
CA LEU A 74 31.35 -4.23 26.42
C LEU A 74 30.12 -3.36 26.17
N VAL A 75 29.41 -3.66 25.08
CA VAL A 75 28.09 -3.11 24.77
C VAL A 75 27.08 -4.24 24.85
N ILE A 76 26.15 -4.12 25.78
CA ILE A 76 25.04 -5.06 25.98
C ILE A 76 23.78 -4.44 25.41
N SER A 77 23.12 -5.14 24.50
CA SER A 77 21.90 -4.67 23.82
C SER A 77 20.84 -5.75 23.74
N PHE A 78 19.60 -5.37 23.93
CA PHE A 78 18.43 -6.23 23.76
C PHE A 78 17.26 -5.42 23.18
N ILE A 79 16.39 -6.05 22.42
CA ILE A 79 15.23 -5.40 21.79
C ILE A 79 14.29 -4.91 22.90
N GLY A 80 13.99 -3.59 22.92
CA GLY A 80 13.12 -2.97 23.93
C GLY A 80 13.84 -2.54 25.20
N CYS A 81 15.18 -2.64 25.27
CA CYS A 81 15.99 -2.17 26.40
C CYS A 81 17.04 -1.14 25.94
N GLN A 82 17.37 -0.19 26.82
CA GLN A 82 18.46 0.75 26.57
C GLN A 82 19.80 0.03 26.53
N PRO A 83 20.64 0.24 25.49
CA PRO A 83 21.97 -0.36 25.43
C PRO A 83 22.82 0.11 26.60
N VAL A 84 23.46 -0.84 27.29
CA VAL A 84 24.37 -0.56 28.41
C VAL A 84 25.81 -0.72 27.92
N THR A 85 26.66 0.28 28.19
CA THR A 85 28.08 0.25 27.84
C THR A 85 28.90 0.21 29.13
N ILE A 86 29.75 -0.82 29.28
CA ILE A 86 30.55 -1.06 30.50
C ILE A 86 32.02 -1.24 30.13
N ALA A 87 32.89 -0.45 30.74
CA ALA A 87 34.34 -0.68 30.67
C ALA A 87 34.75 -1.73 31.70
N LEU A 88 35.42 -2.79 31.30
CA LEU A 88 35.73 -3.94 32.14
C LEU A 88 36.69 -3.62 33.28
N ASN A 89 37.71 -2.82 33.03
CA ASN A 89 38.74 -2.45 33.99
C ASN A 89 39.29 -3.65 34.82
N GLY A 90 39.42 -4.82 34.15
CA GLY A 90 39.89 -6.06 34.75
C GLY A 90 38.84 -6.89 35.49
N GLN A 91 37.56 -6.48 35.50
CA GLN A 91 36.46 -7.25 36.11
C GLN A 91 36.18 -8.52 35.32
N GLN A 92 36.08 -9.66 36.01
CA GLN A 92 35.77 -10.94 35.42
C GLN A 92 34.31 -11.37 35.62
N THR A 93 33.56 -10.65 36.47
CA THR A 93 32.14 -10.93 36.71
C THR A 93 31.33 -9.65 36.59
N LEU A 94 30.27 -9.70 35.81
CA LEU A 94 29.37 -8.56 35.55
C LEU A 94 27.91 -8.95 35.79
N ASN A 95 27.23 -8.17 36.62
CA ASN A 95 25.76 -8.21 36.74
C ASN A 95 25.21 -6.95 36.10
N VAL A 96 24.48 -7.12 35.01
CA VAL A 96 23.98 -6.02 34.20
C VAL A 96 22.47 -5.98 34.29
N GLN A 97 21.96 -4.92 34.87
CA GLN A 97 20.52 -4.64 34.87
C GLN A 97 20.22 -3.71 33.71
N MET A 98 19.43 -4.19 32.74
CA MET A 98 18.97 -3.38 31.62
C MET A 98 17.67 -2.68 32.02
N GLN A 99 17.60 -1.40 31.73
CA GLN A 99 16.35 -0.68 31.83
C GLN A 99 15.55 -0.95 30.57
N GLU A 100 14.28 -1.31 30.74
CA GLU A 100 13.37 -1.22 29.61
C GLU A 100 13.54 0.17 29.03
N GLU A 101 13.86 0.24 27.76
CA GLU A 101 13.63 1.45 27.03
C GLU A 101 12.12 1.63 27.14
N ALA A 102 11.67 2.37 28.17
CA ALA A 102 10.38 2.98 28.10
C ALA A 102 10.44 3.68 26.76
N LEU A 103 9.89 3.05 25.74
CA LEU A 103 9.42 3.70 24.57
C LEU A 103 8.43 4.76 25.09
N SER A 104 8.96 5.82 25.67
CA SER A 104 8.45 7.13 25.41
C SER A 104 8.53 7.21 23.90
N LEU A 105 7.53 6.61 23.26
CA LEU A 105 7.09 6.94 21.94
C LEU A 105 6.74 8.43 22.02
N GLU A 106 7.77 9.27 22.07
CA GLU A 106 7.65 10.59 21.53
C GLU A 106 7.35 10.37 20.06
N THR A 107 6.09 9.98 19.82
CA THR A 107 5.57 9.69 18.50
C THR A 107 5.76 10.98 17.70
N VAL A 108 6.86 11.04 16.97
CA VAL A 108 7.12 12.14 16.07
C VAL A 108 6.17 11.95 14.92
N VAL A 109 5.13 12.74 14.91
CA VAL A 109 4.15 12.74 13.82
C VAL A 109 4.66 13.69 12.75
N VAL A 110 4.70 13.23 11.53
CA VAL A 110 4.84 14.11 10.38
C VAL A 110 3.53 14.89 10.29
N THR A 111 3.61 16.19 10.56
CA THR A 111 2.47 17.10 10.43
C THR A 111 2.36 17.62 9.01
N ALA A 112 1.42 18.52 8.79
CA ALA A 112 1.27 19.19 7.52
C ALA A 112 2.59 19.79 7.00
N MET A 113 2.72 19.79 5.70
CA MET A 113 3.88 20.31 4.99
C MET A 113 5.21 19.59 5.33
N GLY A 114 5.14 18.33 5.82
CA GLY A 114 6.33 17.53 6.11
C GLY A 114 7.08 17.92 7.39
N ILE A 115 6.54 18.83 8.21
CA ILE A 115 7.16 19.25 9.47
C ILE A 115 7.00 18.15 10.52
N LYS A 116 8.10 17.69 11.08
CA LYS A 116 8.08 16.72 12.19
C LYS A 116 7.82 17.44 13.51
N LYS A 117 6.78 17.04 14.24
CA LYS A 117 6.46 17.54 15.60
C LYS A 117 6.21 16.36 16.55
N LYS A 118 6.48 16.56 17.84
CA LYS A 118 6.09 15.60 18.87
C LYS A 118 4.57 15.53 18.93
N ALA A 119 3.99 14.34 18.97
CA ALA A 119 2.53 14.15 19.02
C ALA A 119 1.92 14.92 20.21
N ALA A 120 2.60 14.94 21.36
CA ALA A 120 2.19 15.68 22.55
C ALA A 120 2.15 17.21 22.38
N SER A 121 2.85 17.77 21.36
CA SER A 121 2.85 19.21 21.07
C SER A 121 1.78 19.63 20.08
N LEU A 122 0.96 18.70 19.58
CA LEU A 122 -0.09 18.97 18.62
C LEU A 122 -1.38 19.40 19.33
N THR A 123 -1.95 20.51 18.89
CA THR A 123 -3.23 21.03 19.38
C THR A 123 -4.45 20.32 18.79
N TYR A 124 -4.23 19.24 18.03
CA TYR A 124 -5.27 18.49 17.32
C TYR A 124 -5.03 16.98 17.41
N SER A 125 -6.13 16.23 17.34
CA SER A 125 -6.08 14.76 17.39
C SER A 125 -5.50 14.18 16.11
N THR A 126 -4.39 13.48 16.25
CA THR A 126 -3.78 12.67 15.20
C THR A 126 -3.77 11.21 15.63
N GLN A 127 -3.88 10.33 14.68
CA GLN A 127 -3.67 8.90 14.90
C GLN A 127 -2.70 8.40 13.84
N GLN A 128 -1.67 7.69 14.27
CA GLN A 128 -0.65 7.15 13.39
C GLN A 128 -0.74 5.61 13.38
N VAL A 129 -0.55 5.02 12.21
CA VAL A 129 -0.45 3.58 11.99
C VAL A 129 0.90 3.33 11.32
N GLY A 130 1.70 2.45 11.89
CA GLY A 130 3.01 2.07 11.37
C GLY A 130 2.91 1.20 10.11
N GLY A 131 3.96 1.24 9.28
CA GLY A 131 4.03 0.42 8.07
C GLY A 131 3.93 -1.09 8.33
N ASP A 132 4.48 -1.56 9.44
CA ASP A 132 4.42 -2.97 9.84
C ASP A 132 3.00 -3.43 10.14
N GLU A 133 2.15 -2.55 10.70
CA GLU A 133 0.74 -2.85 10.90
C GLU A 133 -0.05 -2.89 9.58
N LEU A 134 0.33 -2.06 8.60
CA LEU A 134 -0.30 -2.04 7.28
C LEU A 134 0.04 -3.29 6.47
N THR A 135 1.23 -3.84 6.67
CA THR A 135 1.75 -4.99 5.92
C THR A 135 1.48 -6.34 6.57
N ARG A 136 0.96 -6.37 7.81
CA ARG A 136 0.62 -7.62 8.52
C ARG A 136 -0.44 -8.46 7.79
N ALA A 137 -1.44 -7.80 7.18
CA ALA A 137 -2.43 -8.42 6.31
C ALA A 137 -2.51 -7.57 5.04
N LYS A 138 -1.72 -7.93 4.02
CA LYS A 138 -1.62 -7.17 2.78
C LYS A 138 -2.90 -7.29 1.96
N ASP A 139 -3.43 -6.15 1.56
CA ASP A 139 -4.53 -6.02 0.61
C ASP A 139 -4.02 -5.32 -0.65
N PRO A 140 -4.46 -5.70 -1.86
CA PRO A 140 -4.09 -5.00 -3.10
C PRO A 140 -4.35 -3.49 -3.07
N ASN A 141 -5.37 -3.05 -2.32
CA ASN A 141 -5.60 -1.65 -1.99
C ASN A 141 -5.23 -1.39 -0.52
N MET A 142 -4.05 -0.77 -0.30
CA MET A 142 -3.48 -0.58 1.03
C MET A 142 -4.36 0.20 2.00
N ILE A 143 -5.31 1.02 1.53
CA ILE A 143 -6.19 1.77 2.41
C ILE A 143 -7.14 0.85 3.19
N ASN A 144 -7.46 -0.32 2.63
CA ASN A 144 -8.27 -1.33 3.30
C ASN A 144 -7.60 -1.86 4.58
N ALA A 145 -6.26 -1.83 4.63
CA ALA A 145 -5.51 -2.25 5.82
C ALA A 145 -5.69 -1.32 7.03
N LEU A 146 -6.21 -0.11 6.83
CA LEU A 146 -6.57 0.82 7.93
C LEU A 146 -7.95 0.52 8.54
N ALA A 147 -8.77 -0.31 7.91
CA ALA A 147 -10.10 -0.63 8.41
C ALA A 147 -10.02 -1.22 9.82
N GLY A 148 -10.77 -0.64 10.76
CA GLY A 148 -10.79 -1.06 12.17
C GLY A 148 -9.57 -0.63 13.00
N LYS A 149 -8.51 -0.05 12.40
CA LYS A 149 -7.30 0.37 13.12
C LYS A 149 -7.32 1.83 13.55
N THR A 150 -8.23 2.62 13.00
CA THR A 150 -8.27 4.07 13.27
C THR A 150 -9.66 4.51 13.71
N ALA A 151 -9.75 5.13 14.89
CA ALA A 151 -11.01 5.63 15.42
C ALA A 151 -11.59 6.75 14.54
N GLY A 152 -12.91 6.71 14.28
CA GLY A 152 -13.62 7.72 13.48
C GLY A 152 -13.27 7.72 11.98
N VAL A 153 -12.68 6.64 11.47
CA VAL A 153 -12.46 6.39 10.05
C VAL A 153 -13.26 5.16 9.64
N SER A 154 -14.15 5.34 8.67
CA SER A 154 -14.91 4.26 8.04
C SER A 154 -14.35 4.00 6.66
N ILE A 155 -14.07 2.74 6.36
CA ILE A 155 -13.54 2.31 5.07
C ILE A 155 -14.47 1.24 4.53
N THR A 156 -15.06 1.51 3.38
CA THR A 156 -15.95 0.58 2.68
C THR A 156 -15.29 0.17 1.37
N ARG A 157 -15.08 -1.13 1.20
CA ARG A 157 -14.59 -1.71 -0.04
C ARG A 157 -15.67 -1.66 -1.11
N ASN A 158 -15.29 -1.46 -2.35
CA ASN A 158 -16.18 -1.61 -3.47
C ASN A 158 -16.38 -3.10 -3.82
N SER A 159 -17.56 -3.44 -4.32
CA SER A 159 -17.91 -4.79 -4.80
C SER A 159 -17.33 -5.13 -6.19
N SER A 160 -16.59 -4.22 -6.82
CA SER A 160 -16.02 -4.38 -8.17
C SER A 160 -14.81 -5.34 -8.23
N GLY A 161 -14.56 -6.12 -7.19
CA GLY A 161 -13.49 -7.13 -7.18
C GLY A 161 -12.07 -6.55 -7.12
N LEU A 162 -11.13 -7.20 -7.81
CA LEU A 162 -9.73 -6.81 -7.79
C LEU A 162 -9.51 -5.41 -8.37
N GLY A 163 -8.71 -4.61 -7.63
CA GLY A 163 -8.39 -3.24 -8.01
C GLY A 163 -9.56 -2.26 -7.88
N GLY A 164 -10.63 -2.64 -7.19
CA GLY A 164 -11.73 -1.76 -6.82
C GLY A 164 -11.26 -0.63 -5.92
N SER A 165 -11.96 0.51 -5.98
CA SER A 165 -11.74 1.65 -5.11
C SER A 165 -12.20 1.36 -3.68
N ALA A 166 -11.71 2.16 -2.73
CA ALA A 166 -12.23 2.17 -1.38
C ALA A 166 -12.84 3.54 -1.07
N LYS A 167 -14.02 3.53 -0.46
CA LYS A 167 -14.64 4.75 0.06
C LYS A 167 -14.16 4.97 1.49
N VAL A 168 -13.45 6.07 1.70
CA VAL A 168 -12.95 6.46 3.01
C VAL A 168 -13.74 7.67 3.51
N SER A 169 -14.27 7.57 4.72
CA SER A 169 -14.97 8.67 5.40
C SER A 169 -14.34 8.92 6.76
N ILE A 170 -13.97 10.18 7.02
CA ILE A 170 -13.42 10.62 8.31
C ILE A 170 -14.47 11.46 9.03
N ARG A 171 -14.95 10.99 10.19
CA ARG A 171 -16.00 11.63 11.00
C ARG A 171 -17.34 11.81 10.28
N GLY A 172 -17.64 10.90 9.33
CA GLY A 172 -18.92 10.88 8.61
C GLY A 172 -18.87 11.55 7.24
N ILE A 173 -20.00 11.51 6.54
CA ILE A 173 -20.21 12.06 5.21
C ILE A 173 -20.61 13.53 5.35
N ARG A 174 -19.98 14.43 4.60
CA ARG A 174 -20.28 15.87 4.63
C ARG A 174 -21.23 16.30 3.53
N SER A 175 -21.13 15.70 2.35
CA SER A 175 -22.04 15.97 1.23
C SER A 175 -23.02 14.85 1.05
N ALA A 176 -24.31 15.17 1.09
CA ALA A 176 -25.40 14.23 0.74
C ALA A 176 -25.59 14.11 -0.77
N ASN A 177 -24.92 14.93 -1.58
CA ASN A 177 -24.97 14.82 -3.03
C ASN A 177 -24.22 13.56 -3.48
N ALA A 178 -24.82 12.77 -4.37
CA ALA A 178 -24.22 11.58 -4.94
C ALA A 178 -22.88 11.87 -5.65
N ASP A 179 -22.75 13.03 -6.29
CA ASP A 179 -21.56 13.50 -6.98
C ASP A 179 -20.57 14.23 -6.04
N GLY A 180 -20.92 14.38 -4.76
CA GLY A 180 -20.13 15.09 -3.76
C GLY A 180 -18.88 14.30 -3.39
N ASN A 181 -17.70 14.93 -3.49
CA ASN A 181 -16.47 14.35 -3.02
C ASN A 181 -16.43 14.30 -1.48
N ASN A 182 -16.59 13.13 -0.91
CA ASN A 182 -16.48 12.86 0.52
C ASN A 182 -15.15 12.18 0.90
N GLN A 183 -14.25 11.98 -0.05
CA GLN A 183 -12.95 11.36 0.17
C GLN A 183 -11.98 12.33 0.88
N PRO A 184 -11.11 11.85 1.76
CA PRO A 184 -10.05 12.67 2.34
C PRO A 184 -9.00 13.03 1.29
N LEU A 185 -8.24 14.09 1.56
CA LEU A 185 -7.04 14.42 0.82
C LEU A 185 -5.92 13.45 1.18
N TYR A 186 -5.25 12.89 0.19
CA TYR A 186 -4.04 12.09 0.38
C TYR A 186 -2.80 12.94 0.13
N VAL A 187 -1.85 12.84 1.04
CA VAL A 187 -0.60 13.60 1.01
C VAL A 187 0.56 12.63 1.21
N ILE A 188 1.50 12.58 0.27
CA ILE A 188 2.69 11.74 0.32
C ILE A 188 3.91 12.62 0.59
N ASP A 189 4.66 12.32 1.65
CA ASP A 189 5.87 13.04 2.05
C ASP A 189 5.67 14.58 2.10
N GLY A 190 4.46 15.00 2.49
CA GLY A 190 4.07 16.40 2.65
C GLY A 190 3.52 17.08 1.38
N VAL A 191 3.37 16.38 0.27
CA VAL A 191 2.86 16.87 -1.00
C VAL A 191 1.53 16.21 -1.35
N PRO A 192 0.48 16.94 -1.76
CA PRO A 192 -0.77 16.37 -2.24
C PRO A 192 -0.56 15.44 -3.43
N MET A 193 -1.34 14.35 -3.49
CA MET A 193 -1.38 13.42 -4.62
C MET A 193 -2.76 13.36 -5.27
N LEU A 194 -2.80 12.99 -6.54
CA LEU A 194 -4.05 12.70 -7.23
C LEU A 194 -4.64 11.38 -6.70
N ASN A 195 -5.88 11.46 -6.20
CA ASN A 195 -6.67 10.29 -5.85
C ASN A 195 -7.96 10.19 -6.67
N ASN A 196 -8.13 11.07 -7.63
CA ASN A 196 -9.27 11.02 -8.54
C ASN A 196 -9.17 9.77 -9.41
N THR A 197 -10.31 9.19 -9.66
CA THR A 197 -10.46 8.06 -10.56
C THR A 197 -11.17 8.51 -11.82
N SER A 198 -10.94 7.83 -12.92
CA SER A 198 -11.62 8.17 -14.18
C SER A 198 -13.12 7.96 -14.10
N GLU A 199 -13.54 7.01 -13.28
CA GLU A 199 -14.93 6.72 -12.97
C GLU A 199 -15.06 6.14 -11.56
N GLN A 200 -16.20 6.39 -10.91
CA GLN A 200 -16.55 5.84 -9.60
C GLN A 200 -17.91 5.18 -9.66
N ALA A 201 -18.02 4.03 -9.01
CA ALA A 201 -19.30 3.41 -8.79
C ALA A 201 -20.10 4.22 -7.74
N PHE A 202 -21.13 4.92 -8.14
CA PHE A 202 -21.91 5.80 -7.27
C PHE A 202 -23.39 5.41 -7.13
N SER A 203 -23.89 4.57 -8.04
CA SER A 203 -25.29 4.17 -8.05
C SER A 203 -25.50 2.73 -7.60
N ALA A 204 -26.33 2.52 -6.59
CA ALA A 204 -26.76 1.20 -6.16
C ALA A 204 -27.61 0.47 -7.23
N MET A 205 -28.24 1.22 -8.13
CA MET A 205 -29.13 0.67 -9.18
C MET A 205 -28.40 0.23 -10.46
N GLY A 206 -27.08 0.34 -10.53
CA GLY A 206 -26.32 -0.10 -11.70
C GLY A 206 -25.60 1.01 -12.44
N GLY A 207 -25.53 2.21 -11.89
CA GLY A 207 -24.78 3.33 -12.43
C GLY A 207 -25.42 4.01 -13.63
N ASN A 208 -24.58 4.46 -14.54
CA ASN A 208 -25.02 5.04 -15.79
C ASN A 208 -25.67 3.94 -16.65
N ASN A 209 -26.91 4.11 -17.06
CA ASN A 209 -27.73 3.10 -17.74
C ASN A 209 -27.07 2.45 -18.97
N ASP A 210 -26.03 3.08 -19.51
CA ASP A 210 -25.42 2.67 -20.78
C ASP A 210 -24.25 1.71 -20.64
N THR A 211 -23.53 1.69 -19.50
CA THR A 211 -22.28 0.91 -19.36
C THR A 211 -22.22 0.06 -18.08
N GLY A 212 -23.25 0.15 -17.24
CA GLY A 212 -23.23 -0.43 -15.91
C GLY A 212 -22.43 0.43 -14.91
N ASN A 213 -22.25 -0.12 -13.71
CA ASN A 213 -21.61 0.57 -12.60
C ASN A 213 -20.11 0.26 -12.58
N ARG A 214 -19.33 0.98 -13.39
CA ARG A 214 -17.89 0.80 -13.48
C ARG A 214 -17.17 1.47 -12.32
N ASP A 215 -16.20 0.79 -11.74
CA ASP A 215 -15.22 1.34 -10.82
C ASP A 215 -13.83 1.29 -11.44
N SER A 216 -13.19 2.43 -11.66
CA SER A 216 -11.83 2.50 -12.25
C SER A 216 -10.71 2.37 -11.22
N GLY A 217 -11.03 2.09 -9.95
CA GLY A 217 -10.08 2.06 -8.83
C GLY A 217 -9.76 3.47 -8.31
N ASP A 218 -8.85 3.58 -7.37
CA ASP A 218 -8.41 4.82 -6.76
C ASP A 218 -6.89 5.02 -6.90
N GLY A 219 -6.42 6.26 -6.64
CA GLY A 219 -5.01 6.60 -6.74
C GLY A 219 -4.16 6.02 -5.62
N ILE A 220 -4.74 5.82 -4.42
CA ILE A 220 -4.02 5.29 -3.26
C ILE A 220 -3.65 3.81 -3.43
N SER A 221 -4.47 3.03 -4.13
CA SER A 221 -4.20 1.63 -4.44
C SER A 221 -2.98 1.43 -5.34
N ASN A 222 -2.48 2.50 -5.95
CA ASN A 222 -1.31 2.42 -6.84
C ASN A 222 0.02 2.31 -6.07
N LEU A 223 0.05 2.68 -4.80
CA LEU A 223 1.25 2.59 -3.97
C LEU A 223 1.51 1.14 -3.51
N ASN A 224 2.79 0.85 -3.26
CA ASN A 224 3.19 -0.41 -2.64
C ASN A 224 3.15 -0.26 -1.10
N PRO A 225 2.37 -1.08 -0.36
CA PRO A 225 2.31 -1.01 1.09
C PRO A 225 3.67 -1.19 1.78
N ASP A 226 4.58 -1.98 1.18
CA ASP A 226 5.92 -2.23 1.74
C ASP A 226 6.82 -0.99 1.71
N ASP A 227 6.50 0.03 0.91
CA ASP A 227 7.26 1.28 0.83
C ASP A 227 6.81 2.31 1.87
N ILE A 228 5.76 2.02 2.64
CA ILE A 228 5.21 2.94 3.62
C ILE A 228 5.91 2.77 4.96
N GLU A 229 6.38 3.86 5.54
CA GLU A 229 6.92 3.93 6.90
C GLU A 229 5.79 4.12 7.91
N SER A 230 4.85 5.04 7.62
CA SER A 230 3.69 5.29 8.46
C SER A 230 2.58 6.04 7.73
N MET A 231 1.36 5.92 8.26
CA MET A 231 0.22 6.75 7.88
C MET A 231 -0.30 7.51 9.09
N SER A 232 -0.55 8.82 8.93
CA SER A 232 -1.12 9.67 9.97
C SER A 232 -2.43 10.29 9.48
N ILE A 233 -3.47 10.21 10.28
CA ILE A 233 -4.80 10.71 9.94
C ILE A 233 -5.04 12.02 10.68
N LEU A 234 -5.23 13.11 9.91
CA LEU A 234 -5.63 14.42 10.42
C LEU A 234 -7.14 14.58 10.29
N LYS A 235 -7.81 14.83 11.41
CA LYS A 235 -9.26 14.85 11.51
C LYS A 235 -9.77 16.27 11.77
N GLY A 236 -10.75 16.73 11.00
CA GLY A 236 -11.49 17.97 11.24
C GLY A 236 -10.80 19.25 10.78
N ALA A 237 -11.10 20.37 11.44
CA ALA A 237 -10.71 21.71 11.02
C ALA A 237 -9.19 21.94 10.91
N SER A 238 -8.40 21.23 11.69
CA SER A 238 -6.93 21.28 11.64
C SER A 238 -6.36 20.85 10.30
N ALA A 239 -6.98 19.86 9.67
CA ALA A 239 -6.60 19.43 8.32
C ALA A 239 -6.86 20.55 7.30
N ALA A 240 -8.03 21.19 7.38
CA ALA A 240 -8.40 22.30 6.49
C ALA A 240 -7.55 23.55 6.72
N ALA A 241 -7.14 23.83 7.95
CA ALA A 241 -6.24 24.94 8.26
C ALA A 241 -4.85 24.78 7.61
N LEU A 242 -4.42 23.55 7.37
CA LEU A 242 -3.09 23.24 6.85
C LEU A 242 -3.04 23.02 5.33
N TYR A 243 -4.12 22.49 4.74
CA TYR A 243 -4.22 22.16 3.31
C TYR A 243 -5.39 22.84 2.59
N GLY A 244 -6.05 23.81 3.25
CA GLY A 244 -7.15 24.56 2.68
C GLY A 244 -8.43 23.73 2.49
N SER A 245 -9.29 24.18 1.59
CA SER A 245 -10.61 23.57 1.33
C SER A 245 -10.55 22.13 0.82
N GLN A 246 -9.48 21.75 0.16
CA GLN A 246 -9.27 20.37 -0.32
C GLN A 246 -9.22 19.34 0.81
N ALA A 247 -8.82 19.78 2.01
CA ALA A 247 -8.74 18.95 3.22
C ALA A 247 -10.01 18.98 4.08
N ALA A 248 -11.11 19.50 3.55
CA ALA A 248 -12.37 19.64 4.28
C ALA A 248 -12.89 18.31 4.85
N ASN A 249 -12.62 17.19 4.16
CA ASN A 249 -13.01 15.84 4.55
C ASN A 249 -11.92 15.11 5.39
N GLY A 250 -10.89 15.84 5.86
CA GLY A 250 -9.72 15.28 6.54
C GLY A 250 -8.56 15.00 5.58
N VAL A 251 -7.43 14.62 6.16
CA VAL A 251 -6.19 14.31 5.42
C VAL A 251 -5.60 13.00 5.90
N ILE A 252 -5.13 12.19 4.97
CA ILE A 252 -4.30 11.02 5.25
C ILE A 252 -2.89 11.34 4.78
N LEU A 253 -1.98 11.52 5.74
CA LEU A 253 -0.56 11.74 5.50
C LEU A 253 0.14 10.41 5.40
N ILE A 254 0.87 10.20 4.32
CA ILE A 254 1.63 8.99 4.03
C ILE A 254 3.10 9.37 4.05
N THR A 255 3.86 8.69 4.91
CA THR A 255 5.31 8.82 4.94
C THR A 255 5.91 7.58 4.31
N THR A 256 6.73 7.76 3.28
CA THR A 256 7.39 6.66 2.60
C THR A 256 8.76 6.35 3.23
N LYS A 257 9.20 5.10 3.12
CA LYS A 257 10.51 4.65 3.57
C LYS A 257 11.63 5.39 2.82
N LYS A 258 12.75 5.56 3.51
CA LYS A 258 13.99 6.14 2.97
C LYS A 258 15.21 5.40 3.46
N GLY A 259 16.35 5.70 2.86
CA GLY A 259 17.63 5.23 3.31
C GLY A 259 17.91 5.62 4.77
N LYS A 260 18.75 4.87 5.44
CA LYS A 260 19.19 5.17 6.83
C LYS A 260 20.70 5.14 6.90
N ALA A 261 21.29 6.15 7.55
CA ALA A 261 22.73 6.22 7.79
C ALA A 261 23.21 5.00 8.58
N GLY A 262 24.37 4.45 8.22
CA GLY A 262 24.95 3.28 8.88
C GLY A 262 24.25 1.95 8.60
N MET A 263 23.25 1.94 7.71
CA MET A 263 22.48 0.73 7.38
C MET A 263 22.78 0.25 5.96
N GLN A 264 22.93 -1.07 5.81
CA GLN A 264 22.89 -1.79 4.54
C GLN A 264 21.98 -3.00 4.72
N ARG A 265 20.76 -2.93 4.17
CA ARG A 265 19.75 -3.97 4.36
C ARG A 265 19.04 -4.27 3.07
N ILE A 266 18.95 -5.55 2.74
CA ILE A 266 18.11 -6.08 1.68
C ILE A 266 16.95 -6.80 2.36
N THR A 267 15.73 -6.47 1.98
CA THR A 267 14.52 -7.11 2.51
C THR A 267 13.73 -7.70 1.36
N PHE A 268 13.44 -8.99 1.44
CA PHE A 268 12.50 -9.67 0.56
C PHE A 268 11.25 -10.01 1.34
N SER A 269 10.09 -9.74 0.78
CA SER A 269 8.79 -10.06 1.36
C SER A 269 7.93 -10.76 0.32
N SER A 270 7.34 -11.88 0.70
CA SER A 270 6.39 -12.62 -0.12
C SER A 270 5.12 -12.87 0.68
N ASN A 271 3.97 -12.57 0.11
CA ASN A 271 2.67 -12.78 0.72
C ASN A 271 1.75 -13.49 -0.27
N LEU A 272 1.09 -14.53 0.20
CA LEU A 272 0.06 -15.27 -0.53
C LEU A 272 -1.24 -15.18 0.26
N THR A 273 -2.30 -14.70 -0.38
CA THR A 273 -3.64 -14.63 0.18
C THR A 273 -4.59 -15.47 -0.66
N VAL A 274 -5.43 -16.24 0.00
CA VAL A 274 -6.52 -16.99 -0.63
C VAL A 274 -7.83 -16.44 -0.12
N ASP A 275 -8.70 -16.03 -1.05
CA ASP A 275 -10.01 -15.48 -0.75
C ASP A 275 -11.09 -16.51 -1.12
N HIS A 276 -12.10 -16.66 -0.27
CA HIS A 276 -13.24 -17.53 -0.50
C HIS A 276 -14.54 -16.78 -0.18
N ALA A 277 -15.59 -17.03 -0.97
CA ALA A 277 -16.91 -16.47 -0.73
C ALA A 277 -17.60 -17.22 0.43
N ILE A 278 -17.90 -16.52 1.53
CA ILE A 278 -18.46 -17.14 2.75
C ILE A 278 -19.87 -16.66 3.10
N SER A 279 -20.26 -15.44 2.68
CA SER A 279 -21.57 -14.85 2.97
C SER A 279 -22.41 -14.86 1.70
N LEU A 280 -22.92 -16.03 1.36
CA LEU A 280 -23.82 -16.20 0.22
C LEU A 280 -25.28 -16.11 0.69
N PRO A 281 -26.22 -15.63 -0.17
CA PRO A 281 -27.63 -15.63 0.15
C PRO A 281 -28.16 -17.05 0.40
N GLU A 282 -28.98 -17.21 1.40
CA GLU A 282 -29.74 -18.44 1.62
C GLU A 282 -31.03 -18.41 0.78
N PHE A 283 -31.26 -19.50 0.06
CA PHE A 283 -32.41 -19.64 -0.81
C PHE A 283 -33.36 -20.74 -0.32
N GLN A 284 -34.66 -20.58 -0.59
CA GLN A 284 -35.65 -21.62 -0.36
C GLN A 284 -35.38 -22.83 -1.29
N ASN A 285 -35.64 -24.04 -0.80
CA ASN A 285 -35.52 -25.30 -1.53
C ASN A 285 -36.75 -26.20 -1.39
N ARG A 286 -37.92 -25.59 -1.16
CA ARG A 286 -39.20 -26.28 -0.93
C ARG A 286 -40.16 -26.14 -2.12
N TYR A 287 -40.12 -24.99 -2.80
CA TYR A 287 -40.99 -24.70 -3.94
C TYR A 287 -40.13 -24.66 -5.21
N GLY A 288 -40.56 -25.41 -6.23
CA GLY A 288 -39.86 -25.46 -7.51
C GLY A 288 -40.12 -24.22 -8.37
N ALA A 289 -39.61 -24.26 -9.60
CA ALA A 289 -39.83 -23.21 -10.58
C ALA A 289 -41.28 -23.17 -11.03
N SER A 290 -41.79 -21.97 -11.34
CA SER A 290 -43.03 -21.74 -12.04
C SER A 290 -42.75 -20.75 -13.18
N GLY A 291 -42.46 -21.28 -14.38
CA GLY A 291 -41.90 -20.46 -15.46
C GLY A 291 -40.60 -19.82 -15.05
N GLU A 292 -40.56 -18.50 -15.04
CA GLU A 292 -39.34 -17.71 -14.71
C GLU A 292 -39.17 -17.45 -13.20
N THR A 293 -40.07 -17.92 -12.36
CA THR A 293 -40.06 -17.64 -10.90
C THR A 293 -39.73 -18.89 -10.09
N SER A 294 -39.29 -18.70 -8.85
CA SER A 294 -38.94 -19.77 -7.89
C SER A 294 -40.09 -20.16 -6.94
N TRP A 295 -41.33 -19.74 -7.19
CA TRP A 295 -42.47 -19.92 -6.28
C TRP A 295 -43.59 -20.73 -6.96
N GLY A 296 -43.24 -21.88 -7.51
CA GLY A 296 -44.17 -22.83 -8.07
C GLY A 296 -44.82 -23.75 -7.04
N ALA A 297 -45.17 -24.96 -7.47
CA ALA A 297 -45.72 -25.95 -6.57
C ALA A 297 -44.71 -26.44 -5.53
N GLU A 298 -45.21 -26.81 -4.35
CA GLU A 298 -44.38 -27.48 -3.34
C GLU A 298 -43.87 -28.83 -3.89
N ASN A 299 -42.58 -29.06 -3.79
CA ASN A 299 -41.93 -30.27 -4.28
C ASN A 299 -40.92 -30.78 -3.25
N ALA A 300 -41.32 -31.73 -2.44
CA ALA A 300 -40.48 -32.34 -1.41
C ALA A 300 -39.29 -33.13 -1.98
N SER A 301 -39.34 -33.47 -3.27
CA SER A 301 -38.26 -34.19 -3.98
C SER A 301 -37.42 -33.28 -4.88
N MET A 302 -37.57 -31.95 -4.72
CA MET A 302 -36.83 -30.99 -5.52
C MET A 302 -35.31 -31.15 -5.25
N LYS A 303 -34.53 -31.22 -6.33
CA LYS A 303 -33.09 -31.23 -6.21
C LYS A 303 -32.60 -29.82 -5.87
N ALA A 304 -31.85 -29.70 -4.78
CA ALA A 304 -31.19 -28.45 -4.44
C ALA A 304 -29.82 -28.39 -5.15
N TYR A 305 -29.68 -27.44 -6.06
CA TYR A 305 -28.40 -27.13 -6.74
C TYR A 305 -27.76 -25.94 -6.04
N ASP A 306 -26.45 -26.03 -5.79
CA ASP A 306 -25.66 -24.91 -5.23
C ASP A 306 -25.19 -23.99 -6.35
N ASN A 307 -26.14 -23.51 -7.18
CA ASN A 307 -25.86 -22.65 -8.34
C ASN A 307 -25.05 -21.40 -7.98
N VAL A 308 -25.24 -20.87 -6.77
CA VAL A 308 -24.56 -19.66 -6.30
C VAL A 308 -23.16 -19.97 -5.81
N GLY A 309 -22.98 -21.02 -5.02
CA GLY A 309 -21.66 -21.46 -4.58
C GLY A 309 -20.76 -21.86 -5.76
N ASP A 310 -21.31 -22.59 -6.72
CA ASP A 310 -20.61 -23.06 -7.92
C ASP A 310 -20.18 -21.94 -8.89
N TYR A 311 -20.77 -20.75 -8.75
CA TYR A 311 -20.37 -19.59 -9.56
C TYR A 311 -19.04 -18.98 -9.09
N PHE A 312 -18.75 -19.03 -7.80
CA PHE A 312 -17.56 -18.46 -7.25
C PHE A 312 -16.43 -19.47 -7.19
N SER A 313 -15.22 -19.01 -7.41
CA SER A 313 -13.98 -19.77 -7.24
C SER A 313 -13.14 -19.19 -6.11
N ASN A 314 -12.07 -19.87 -5.74
CA ASN A 314 -11.10 -19.30 -4.84
C ASN A 314 -10.30 -18.20 -5.55
N GLY A 315 -10.27 -17.02 -4.95
CA GLY A 315 -9.38 -15.94 -5.32
C GLY A 315 -7.98 -16.20 -4.77
N VAL A 316 -6.95 -15.82 -5.52
CA VAL A 316 -5.56 -15.94 -5.08
C VAL A 316 -4.81 -14.66 -5.39
N THR A 317 -4.15 -14.10 -4.39
CA THR A 317 -3.30 -12.91 -4.53
C THR A 317 -1.90 -13.23 -4.06
N ALA A 318 -0.91 -13.07 -4.94
CA ALA A 318 0.51 -13.17 -4.62
C ALA A 318 1.14 -11.79 -4.74
N THR A 319 1.78 -11.32 -3.67
CA THR A 319 2.54 -10.06 -3.65
C THR A 319 3.97 -10.35 -3.21
N ASN A 320 4.92 -10.03 -4.08
CA ASN A 320 6.34 -10.17 -3.82
C ASN A 320 7.00 -8.80 -3.88
N SER A 321 7.83 -8.47 -2.91
CA SER A 321 8.59 -7.23 -2.91
C SER A 321 10.03 -7.44 -2.48
N LEU A 322 10.92 -6.69 -3.11
CA LEU A 322 12.34 -6.60 -2.79
C LEU A 322 12.67 -5.14 -2.52
N SER A 323 13.29 -4.86 -1.38
CA SER A 323 13.77 -3.51 -1.09
C SER A 323 15.22 -3.51 -0.62
N VAL A 324 15.92 -2.44 -0.94
CA VAL A 324 17.29 -2.16 -0.53
C VAL A 324 17.29 -0.83 0.21
N THR A 325 17.75 -0.85 1.45
CA THR A 325 17.99 0.35 2.26
C THR A 325 19.48 0.44 2.52
N ALA A 326 20.09 1.51 2.07
CA ALA A 326 21.53 1.74 2.26
C ALA A 326 21.78 3.20 2.61
N GLY A 327 22.90 3.50 3.29
CA GLY A 327 23.26 4.88 3.51
C GLY A 327 24.50 5.09 4.36
N LYS A 328 25.16 6.21 4.08
CA LYS A 328 26.15 6.88 4.93
C LYS A 328 25.53 8.16 5.48
N GLU A 329 26.20 8.84 6.40
CA GLU A 329 25.70 10.08 7.02
C GLU A 329 25.20 11.12 6.01
N LYS A 330 25.94 11.30 4.91
CA LYS A 330 25.64 12.32 3.91
C LYS A 330 24.77 11.87 2.74
N MET A 331 24.53 10.55 2.58
CA MET A 331 23.84 10.01 1.42
C MET A 331 23.09 8.74 1.78
N GLN A 332 21.80 8.70 1.53
CA GLN A 332 20.92 7.63 1.98
C GLN A 332 19.98 7.25 0.85
N THR A 333 20.06 5.99 0.43
CA THR A 333 19.34 5.42 -0.72
C THR A 333 18.29 4.42 -0.26
N TYR A 334 17.12 4.49 -0.83
CA TYR A 334 16.09 3.46 -0.78
C TYR A 334 15.66 3.09 -2.20
N PHE A 335 15.64 1.80 -2.46
CA PHE A 335 15.11 1.24 -3.71
C PHE A 335 14.15 0.11 -3.39
N SER A 336 13.05 0.02 -4.11
CA SER A 336 12.16 -1.14 -4.04
C SER A 336 11.58 -1.51 -5.40
N TYR A 337 11.27 -2.79 -5.52
CA TYR A 337 10.45 -3.36 -6.59
C TYR A 337 9.41 -4.26 -5.98
N ALA A 338 8.14 -4.12 -6.39
CA ALA A 338 7.06 -5.00 -6.00
C ALA A 338 6.25 -5.47 -7.20
N ASN A 339 5.82 -6.73 -7.14
CA ASN A 339 4.90 -7.34 -8.09
C ASN A 339 3.70 -7.90 -7.34
N THR A 340 2.50 -7.58 -7.81
CA THR A 340 1.25 -8.20 -7.35
C THR A 340 0.55 -8.85 -8.52
N THR A 341 0.26 -10.14 -8.39
CA THR A 341 -0.55 -10.92 -9.34
C THR A 341 -1.73 -11.51 -8.59
N ALA A 342 -2.93 -11.27 -9.10
CA ALA A 342 -4.14 -11.77 -8.45
C ALA A 342 -5.16 -12.32 -9.44
N LYS A 343 -5.89 -13.36 -9.00
CA LYS A 343 -7.12 -13.88 -9.57
C LYS A 343 -8.22 -13.66 -8.54
N GLY A 344 -9.34 -13.06 -8.93
CA GLY A 344 -10.49 -12.83 -8.05
C GLY A 344 -11.33 -14.08 -7.83
N ILE A 345 -12.33 -13.97 -6.94
CA ILE A 345 -13.32 -15.02 -6.71
C ILE A 345 -14.26 -15.24 -7.90
N VAL A 346 -14.33 -14.29 -8.84
CA VAL A 346 -14.90 -14.47 -10.17
C VAL A 346 -13.75 -14.75 -11.12
N ASP A 347 -13.72 -15.94 -11.71
CA ASP A 347 -12.59 -16.54 -12.42
C ASP A 347 -11.91 -15.65 -13.47
N VAL A 348 -12.69 -14.87 -14.18
CA VAL A 348 -12.20 -14.01 -15.28
C VAL A 348 -11.54 -12.72 -14.80
N ASN A 349 -11.75 -12.35 -13.53
CA ASN A 349 -11.18 -11.13 -12.95
C ASN A 349 -9.71 -11.36 -12.55
N LYS A 350 -8.80 -10.65 -13.20
CA LYS A 350 -7.34 -10.78 -12.98
C LYS A 350 -6.68 -9.42 -12.85
N LEU A 351 -5.69 -9.34 -11.96
CA LEU A 351 -4.88 -8.14 -11.73
C LEU A 351 -3.39 -8.47 -11.83
N GLN A 352 -2.66 -7.60 -12.51
CA GLN A 352 -1.19 -7.55 -12.49
C GLN A 352 -0.75 -6.12 -12.19
N LYS A 353 0.12 -5.94 -11.21
CA LYS A 353 0.65 -4.62 -10.82
C LYS A 353 2.14 -4.73 -10.56
N HIS A 354 2.89 -3.73 -11.02
CA HIS A 354 4.32 -3.57 -10.77
C HIS A 354 4.56 -2.17 -10.22
N ASN A 355 5.35 -2.08 -9.16
CA ASN A 355 5.80 -0.84 -8.55
C ASN A 355 7.31 -0.81 -8.51
N ILE A 356 7.91 0.33 -8.86
CA ILE A 356 9.33 0.63 -8.66
C ILE A 356 9.40 1.93 -7.90
N THR A 357 10.14 1.96 -6.79
CA THR A 357 10.40 3.17 -6.01
C THR A 357 11.90 3.37 -5.89
N PHE A 358 12.34 4.59 -6.15
CA PHE A 358 13.71 5.04 -5.88
C PHE A 358 13.66 6.34 -5.10
N ARG A 359 14.36 6.38 -3.98
CA ARG A 359 14.49 7.59 -3.15
C ARG A 359 15.94 7.79 -2.73
N GLU A 360 16.40 9.01 -2.89
CA GLU A 360 17.71 9.45 -2.50
C GLU A 360 17.61 10.68 -1.61
N THR A 361 18.30 10.65 -0.47
CA THR A 361 18.43 11.79 0.44
C THR A 361 19.89 12.14 0.57
N ALA A 362 20.27 13.38 0.27
CA ALA A 362 21.63 13.87 0.34
C ALA A 362 21.74 15.08 1.27
N SER A 363 22.73 15.06 2.16
CA SER A 363 23.12 16.18 3.03
C SER A 363 24.40 16.82 2.51
N LEU A 364 24.32 18.10 2.18
CA LEU A 364 25.38 18.89 1.55
C LEU A 364 25.75 20.09 2.42
N PHE A 365 26.93 20.68 2.19
CA PHE A 365 27.42 21.90 2.86
C PHE A 365 27.39 21.78 4.39
N ASN A 366 27.97 20.70 4.94
CA ASN A 366 28.00 20.42 6.37
C ASN A 366 26.58 20.39 6.98
N ASP A 367 25.68 19.62 6.34
CA ASP A 367 24.28 19.39 6.72
C ASP A 367 23.39 20.65 6.68
N ARG A 368 23.84 21.71 6.00
CA ARG A 368 23.02 22.89 5.80
C ARG A 368 21.96 22.71 4.72
N LEU A 369 22.27 21.95 3.67
CA LEU A 369 21.31 21.67 2.59
C LEU A 369 20.98 20.18 2.57
N THR A 370 19.71 19.84 2.78
CA THR A 370 19.19 18.50 2.58
C THR A 370 18.35 18.46 1.31
N LEU A 371 18.73 17.59 0.38
CA LEU A 371 17.95 17.26 -0.82
C LEU A 371 17.32 15.89 -0.63
N ASP A 372 16.05 15.75 -1.00
CA ASP A 372 15.30 14.48 -0.95
C ASP A 372 14.54 14.33 -2.26
N ALA A 373 14.92 13.38 -3.08
CA ALA A 373 14.31 13.05 -4.35
C ALA A 373 13.64 11.68 -4.27
N ASN A 374 12.39 11.59 -4.68
CA ASN A 374 11.61 10.35 -4.68
C ASN A 374 10.91 10.17 -6.02
N VAL A 375 11.03 9.00 -6.61
CA VAL A 375 10.34 8.61 -7.85
C VAL A 375 9.65 7.27 -7.62
N ASN A 376 8.36 7.24 -7.87
CA ASN A 376 7.55 6.02 -7.88
C ASN A 376 6.94 5.82 -9.27
N LEU A 377 7.19 4.67 -9.85
CA LEU A 377 6.63 4.23 -11.13
C LEU A 377 5.71 3.05 -10.89
N MET A 378 4.51 3.08 -11.45
CA MET A 378 3.54 2.00 -11.33
C MET A 378 2.93 1.67 -12.69
N THR A 379 2.83 0.36 -12.96
CA THR A 379 1.99 -0.18 -14.04
C THR A 379 0.96 -1.14 -13.46
N GLN A 380 -0.27 -1.06 -13.93
CA GLN A 380 -1.35 -1.93 -13.52
C GLN A 380 -2.17 -2.37 -14.73
N LYS A 381 -2.56 -3.63 -14.75
CA LYS A 381 -3.48 -4.20 -15.71
C LYS A 381 -4.54 -5.00 -14.98
N ILE A 382 -5.82 -4.68 -15.23
CA ILE A 382 -6.95 -5.42 -14.68
C ILE A 382 -7.81 -5.90 -15.85
N LYS A 383 -8.13 -7.17 -15.83
CA LYS A 383 -9.03 -7.80 -16.82
C LYS A 383 -10.35 -8.12 -16.15
N ASN A 384 -11.44 -7.88 -16.87
CA ASN A 384 -12.80 -8.31 -16.55
C ASN A 384 -13.17 -7.99 -15.09
N ARG A 385 -13.04 -6.70 -14.74
CA ARG A 385 -13.52 -6.22 -13.45
C ARG A 385 -15.04 -6.39 -13.39
N PRO A 386 -15.58 -7.07 -12.36
CA PRO A 386 -17.01 -7.25 -12.22
C PRO A 386 -17.73 -5.91 -12.12
N THR A 387 -18.86 -5.80 -12.77
CA THR A 387 -19.77 -4.66 -12.62
C THR A 387 -20.64 -4.89 -11.40
N SER A 388 -20.83 -3.87 -10.59
CA SER A 388 -21.71 -3.87 -9.43
C SER A 388 -23.03 -3.16 -9.73
N GLY A 389 -24.00 -3.26 -8.83
CA GLY A 389 -25.30 -2.59 -8.94
C GLY A 389 -26.46 -3.59 -9.03
N GLY A 390 -27.68 -3.05 -9.12
CA GLY A 390 -28.91 -3.84 -9.01
C GLY A 390 -29.33 -4.62 -10.25
N TYR A 391 -28.81 -4.27 -11.45
CA TYR A 391 -29.21 -4.89 -12.70
C TYR A 391 -28.23 -4.58 -13.85
N TYR A 392 -28.64 -4.74 -15.10
CA TYR A 392 -27.90 -4.56 -16.35
C TYR A 392 -26.68 -5.52 -16.46
N MET A 393 -25.49 -5.04 -16.15
CA MET A 393 -24.24 -5.76 -16.39
C MET A 393 -23.73 -6.52 -15.15
N ASN A 394 -24.49 -6.53 -14.04
CA ASN A 394 -24.10 -7.27 -12.86
C ASN A 394 -24.47 -8.76 -13.01
N PRO A 395 -23.50 -9.68 -13.06
CA PRO A 395 -23.79 -11.10 -13.23
C PRO A 395 -24.56 -11.72 -12.07
N LEU A 396 -24.51 -11.11 -10.86
CA LEU A 396 -25.19 -11.63 -9.69
C LEU A 396 -26.72 -11.49 -9.80
N VAL A 397 -27.23 -10.59 -10.64
CA VAL A 397 -28.68 -10.45 -10.86
C VAL A 397 -29.24 -11.73 -11.45
N GLY A 398 -28.72 -12.18 -12.60
CA GLY A 398 -29.14 -13.44 -13.22
C GLY A 398 -28.87 -14.67 -12.33
N LEU A 399 -27.76 -14.66 -11.60
CA LEU A 399 -27.38 -15.74 -10.69
C LEU A 399 -28.40 -15.91 -9.54
N TYR A 400 -28.81 -14.79 -8.91
CA TYR A 400 -29.70 -14.84 -7.73
C TYR A 400 -31.18 -14.98 -8.09
N THR A 401 -31.57 -14.59 -9.29
CA THR A 401 -32.95 -14.75 -9.78
C THR A 401 -33.19 -16.07 -10.50
N PHE A 402 -32.13 -16.87 -10.74
CA PHE A 402 -32.28 -18.15 -11.42
C PHE A 402 -33.23 -19.09 -10.69
N PRO A 403 -34.16 -19.77 -11.38
CA PRO A 403 -35.23 -20.56 -10.75
C PRO A 403 -34.72 -21.70 -9.86
N ARG A 404 -35.37 -21.91 -8.72
CA ARG A 404 -35.02 -22.99 -7.79
C ARG A 404 -35.37 -24.37 -8.37
N GLY A 405 -34.51 -25.34 -8.10
CA GLY A 405 -34.67 -26.70 -8.60
C GLY A 405 -34.14 -26.93 -10.01
N GLU A 406 -33.68 -25.86 -10.66
CA GLU A 406 -33.08 -25.92 -11.98
C GLU A 406 -31.53 -25.88 -11.91
N ASP A 407 -30.88 -26.55 -12.84
CA ASP A 407 -29.42 -26.69 -12.91
C ASP A 407 -28.81 -25.59 -13.78
N LEU A 408 -28.12 -24.64 -13.14
CA LEU A 408 -27.44 -23.55 -13.85
C LEU A 408 -26.23 -24.02 -14.69
N SER A 409 -25.68 -25.22 -14.41
CA SER A 409 -24.53 -25.74 -15.15
C SER A 409 -24.82 -25.95 -16.65
N VAL A 410 -26.08 -26.15 -17.02
CA VAL A 410 -26.54 -26.23 -18.42
C VAL A 410 -26.21 -24.95 -19.20
N TYR A 411 -26.22 -23.80 -18.52
CA TYR A 411 -25.93 -22.49 -19.08
C TYR A 411 -24.46 -22.05 -18.86
N ARG A 412 -23.61 -22.92 -18.32
CA ARG A 412 -22.19 -22.73 -18.08
C ARG A 412 -21.33 -23.66 -18.91
N ASP A 413 -21.57 -24.98 -18.75
CA ASP A 413 -20.68 -26.03 -19.24
C ASP A 413 -20.74 -26.15 -20.76
N ASN A 414 -19.59 -26.50 -21.38
CA ASN A 414 -19.45 -26.59 -22.83
C ASN A 414 -19.90 -25.34 -23.59
N ASN A 415 -19.67 -24.16 -23.03
CA ASN A 415 -20.14 -22.87 -23.52
C ASN A 415 -21.69 -22.78 -23.57
N GLY A 416 -22.39 -23.42 -22.64
CA GLY A 416 -23.85 -23.39 -22.53
C GLY A 416 -24.46 -22.00 -22.43
N PHE A 417 -23.66 -20.97 -22.14
CA PHE A 417 -24.08 -19.56 -22.18
C PHE A 417 -24.28 -19.03 -23.61
N GLU A 418 -23.94 -19.80 -24.64
CA GLU A 418 -24.10 -19.48 -26.05
C GLU A 418 -25.02 -20.46 -26.76
N LYS A 419 -25.84 -19.95 -27.69
CA LYS A 419 -26.63 -20.71 -28.62
C LYS A 419 -26.43 -20.13 -30.01
N TYR A 420 -26.12 -20.98 -31.00
CA TYR A 420 -25.98 -20.55 -32.39
C TYR A 420 -27.31 -20.11 -32.96
N ASP A 421 -27.35 -18.91 -33.52
CA ASP A 421 -28.50 -18.36 -34.23
C ASP A 421 -28.25 -18.47 -35.76
N GLU A 422 -29.02 -19.33 -36.43
CA GLU A 422 -28.89 -19.58 -37.87
C GLU A 422 -29.20 -18.34 -38.71
N ASN A 423 -30.12 -17.49 -38.26
CA ASN A 423 -30.51 -16.29 -39.00
C ASN A 423 -29.40 -15.24 -39.01
N ARG A 424 -28.63 -15.18 -37.92
CA ARG A 424 -27.51 -14.24 -37.76
C ARG A 424 -26.15 -14.87 -38.04
N SER A 425 -26.10 -16.19 -38.25
CA SER A 425 -24.89 -16.97 -38.46
C SER A 425 -23.81 -16.71 -37.39
N MET A 426 -24.22 -16.58 -36.13
CA MET A 426 -23.32 -16.34 -35.01
C MET A 426 -23.87 -16.87 -33.70
N PRO A 427 -23.04 -17.13 -32.66
CA PRO A 427 -23.50 -17.45 -31.33
C PRO A 427 -24.08 -16.19 -30.65
N LEU A 428 -25.25 -16.32 -30.07
CA LEU A 428 -25.91 -15.32 -29.22
C LEU A 428 -26.03 -15.83 -27.79
N GLN A 429 -26.43 -14.98 -26.87
CA GLN A 429 -26.65 -15.34 -25.48
C GLN A 429 -27.73 -16.41 -25.36
N ASN A 430 -27.44 -17.49 -24.64
CA ASN A 430 -28.38 -18.53 -24.25
C ASN A 430 -28.78 -18.34 -22.79
N TRP A 431 -30.09 -18.26 -22.56
CA TRP A 431 -30.64 -18.10 -21.22
C TRP A 431 -32.03 -18.77 -21.14
N TYR A 432 -32.51 -19.03 -19.91
CA TYR A 432 -33.81 -19.70 -19.68
C TYR A 432 -35.03 -18.82 -19.97
N THR A 433 -34.85 -17.53 -20.09
CA THR A 433 -35.89 -16.54 -20.34
C THR A 433 -35.40 -15.48 -21.34
N ASP A 434 -36.25 -14.54 -21.71
CA ASP A 434 -35.91 -13.44 -22.60
C ASP A 434 -34.81 -12.56 -22.03
N ILE A 435 -33.87 -12.20 -22.87
CA ILE A 435 -32.72 -11.37 -22.50
C ILE A 435 -33.19 -9.94 -22.27
N SER A 436 -32.93 -9.42 -21.06
CA SER A 436 -33.27 -8.06 -20.67
C SER A 436 -32.23 -7.48 -19.69
N GLY A 437 -32.37 -6.22 -19.33
CA GLY A 437 -31.51 -5.59 -18.32
C GLY A 437 -31.62 -6.22 -16.92
N PHE A 438 -32.68 -6.96 -16.66
CA PHE A 438 -32.94 -7.66 -15.39
C PHE A 438 -32.72 -9.17 -15.48
N SER A 439 -32.50 -9.70 -16.67
CA SER A 439 -32.31 -11.13 -16.91
C SER A 439 -31.29 -11.39 -17.99
N GLN A 440 -30.09 -11.73 -17.55
CA GLN A 440 -28.99 -12.14 -18.41
C GLN A 440 -28.24 -13.31 -17.79
N ASN A 441 -27.70 -14.16 -18.64
CA ASN A 441 -26.84 -15.27 -18.21
C ASN A 441 -25.56 -14.73 -17.52
N PRO A 442 -25.28 -15.08 -16.26
CA PRO A 442 -24.09 -14.62 -15.55
C PRO A 442 -22.78 -15.02 -16.24
N TYR A 443 -22.74 -16.19 -16.90
CA TYR A 443 -21.58 -16.67 -17.62
C TYR A 443 -21.39 -15.98 -18.97
N TRP A 444 -22.47 -15.51 -19.62
CA TRP A 444 -22.35 -14.60 -20.75
C TRP A 444 -21.69 -13.30 -20.35
N LEU A 445 -22.17 -12.67 -19.27
CA LEU A 445 -21.63 -11.39 -18.78
C LEU A 445 -20.16 -11.50 -18.40
N THR A 446 -19.72 -12.63 -17.85
CA THR A 446 -18.32 -12.82 -17.48
C THR A 446 -17.41 -13.19 -18.67
N ASN A 447 -17.92 -13.84 -19.72
CA ASN A 447 -17.12 -14.36 -20.83
C ASN A 447 -17.25 -13.53 -22.11
N ARG A 448 -18.40 -12.85 -22.33
CA ARG A 448 -18.69 -12.09 -23.57
C ARG A 448 -18.82 -10.59 -23.35
N VAL A 449 -18.81 -10.13 -22.10
CA VAL A 449 -18.65 -8.72 -21.77
C VAL A 449 -17.26 -8.55 -21.14
N THR A 450 -16.28 -8.32 -21.98
CA THR A 450 -14.88 -8.29 -21.55
C THR A 450 -14.38 -6.86 -21.38
N SER A 451 -13.55 -6.64 -20.38
CA SER A 451 -12.91 -5.35 -20.15
C SER A 451 -11.41 -5.50 -19.87
N ASN A 452 -10.67 -4.45 -20.20
CA ASN A 452 -9.24 -4.37 -19.96
C ASN A 452 -8.87 -2.95 -19.55
N ASP A 453 -8.52 -2.79 -18.28
CA ASP A 453 -8.02 -1.55 -17.70
C ASP A 453 -6.51 -1.60 -17.64
N LYS A 454 -5.84 -0.57 -18.16
CA LYS A 454 -4.39 -0.40 -18.05
C LYS A 454 -4.12 0.97 -17.47
N ARG A 455 -3.38 1.03 -16.38
CA ARG A 455 -2.91 2.27 -15.77
C ARG A 455 -1.39 2.31 -15.74
N PHE A 456 -0.85 3.46 -16.11
CA PHE A 456 0.53 3.83 -15.86
C PHE A 456 0.53 5.09 -15.00
N ARG A 457 1.35 5.12 -13.94
CA ARG A 457 1.51 6.29 -13.09
C ARG A 457 2.97 6.56 -12.81
N THR A 458 3.32 7.83 -12.83
CA THR A 458 4.60 8.37 -12.35
C THR A 458 4.32 9.41 -11.29
N LEU A 459 4.86 9.18 -10.09
CA LEU A 459 4.86 10.16 -9.01
C LEU A 459 6.32 10.51 -8.73
N ALA A 460 6.72 11.75 -8.97
CA ALA A 460 8.08 12.22 -8.76
C ALA A 460 8.09 13.47 -7.90
N SER A 461 8.87 13.50 -6.84
CA SER A 461 9.00 14.63 -5.95
C SER A 461 10.46 14.97 -5.68
N LEU A 462 10.73 16.26 -5.51
CA LEU A 462 12.01 16.79 -5.07
C LEU A 462 11.76 17.81 -3.97
N SER A 463 12.47 17.67 -2.87
CA SER A 463 12.48 18.68 -1.81
C SER A 463 13.90 19.13 -1.49
N ALA A 464 14.04 20.41 -1.21
CA ALA A 464 15.27 21.03 -0.76
C ALA A 464 14.99 21.78 0.54
N ASN A 465 15.74 21.48 1.58
CA ASN A 465 15.67 22.17 2.86
C ASN A 465 17.04 22.79 3.17
N LEU A 466 17.08 24.13 3.24
CA LEU A 466 18.28 24.91 3.51
C LEU A 466 18.21 25.50 4.92
N LYS A 467 19.08 25.07 5.79
CA LYS A 467 19.34 25.66 7.12
C LYS A 467 20.21 26.90 6.95
N ILE A 468 19.63 28.08 7.14
CA ILE A 468 20.38 29.34 7.11
C ILE A 468 21.16 29.49 8.42
N ASN A 469 20.46 29.23 9.55
CA ASN A 469 21.03 29.18 10.88
C ASN A 469 20.18 28.28 11.80
N ASP A 470 20.43 28.24 13.10
CA ASP A 470 19.76 27.32 14.03
C ASP A 470 18.28 27.61 14.25
N TRP A 471 17.80 28.80 13.94
CA TRP A 471 16.41 29.20 14.15
C TRP A 471 15.66 29.55 12.84
N PHE A 472 16.36 29.57 11.69
CA PHE A 472 15.77 29.94 10.41
C PHE A 472 16.16 28.94 9.32
N SER A 473 15.19 28.39 8.65
CA SER A 473 15.36 27.51 7.49
C SER A 473 14.37 27.82 6.38
N VAL A 474 14.73 27.44 5.18
CA VAL A 474 13.92 27.62 3.97
C VAL A 474 13.74 26.25 3.32
N GLN A 475 12.52 25.95 2.91
CA GLN A 475 12.16 24.73 2.20
C GLN A 475 11.53 25.07 0.84
N ALA A 476 11.92 24.35 -0.19
CA ALA A 476 11.26 24.34 -1.48
C ALA A 476 10.93 22.90 -1.86
N ARG A 477 9.72 22.65 -2.40
CA ARG A 477 9.30 21.33 -2.87
C ARG A 477 8.62 21.43 -4.23
N GLY A 478 8.85 20.42 -5.05
CA GLY A 478 8.16 20.22 -6.31
C GLY A 478 7.67 18.78 -6.43
N ASN A 479 6.52 18.59 -7.06
CA ASN A 479 5.95 17.27 -7.34
C ASN A 479 5.28 17.25 -8.71
N VAL A 480 5.45 16.12 -9.39
CA VAL A 480 4.73 15.79 -10.62
C VAL A 480 4.01 14.46 -10.39
N ASP A 481 2.72 14.43 -10.63
CA ASP A 481 1.88 13.23 -10.57
C ASP A 481 1.17 13.08 -11.91
N TYR A 482 1.56 12.06 -12.67
CA TYR A 482 1.04 11.74 -13.99
C TYR A 482 0.37 10.38 -13.97
N ILE A 483 -0.89 10.33 -14.39
CA ILE A 483 -1.68 9.10 -14.53
C ILE A 483 -2.16 9.01 -15.98
N ASN A 484 -1.97 7.85 -16.59
CA ASN A 484 -2.52 7.51 -17.89
C ASN A 484 -3.35 6.23 -17.80
N ASP A 485 -4.66 6.39 -17.96
CA ASP A 485 -5.65 5.31 -17.94
C ASP A 485 -6.10 4.97 -19.35
N ASN A 486 -6.00 3.69 -19.71
CA ASN A 486 -6.54 3.15 -20.94
C ASN A 486 -7.56 2.07 -20.61
N TYR A 487 -8.78 2.26 -21.02
CA TYR A 487 -9.88 1.32 -20.85
C TYR A 487 -10.41 0.85 -22.20
N GLU A 488 -10.69 -0.44 -22.28
CA GLU A 488 -11.34 -1.08 -23.41
C GLU A 488 -12.43 -2.01 -22.90
N GLN A 489 -13.63 -1.92 -23.46
CA GLN A 489 -14.74 -2.85 -23.18
C GLN A 489 -15.35 -3.34 -24.50
N LYS A 490 -15.64 -4.62 -24.53
CA LYS A 490 -16.31 -5.29 -25.63
C LYS A 490 -17.56 -5.99 -25.10
N MET A 491 -18.69 -5.66 -25.64
CA MET A 491 -19.95 -6.33 -25.41
C MET A 491 -20.34 -7.04 -26.71
N TYR A 492 -20.37 -8.36 -26.65
CA TYR A 492 -20.66 -9.15 -27.85
C TYR A 492 -22.14 -9.04 -28.25
N ALA A 493 -22.41 -9.30 -29.53
CA ALA A 493 -23.76 -9.44 -30.06
C ALA A 493 -24.56 -10.48 -29.25
N GLY A 494 -25.78 -10.17 -28.88
CA GLY A 494 -26.58 -10.98 -27.96
C GLY A 494 -26.59 -10.50 -26.50
N THR A 495 -25.79 -9.48 -26.15
CA THR A 495 -25.94 -8.75 -24.90
C THR A 495 -27.24 -7.94 -24.95
N THR A 496 -27.90 -7.70 -23.78
CA THR A 496 -29.18 -6.98 -23.75
C THR A 496 -29.16 -5.68 -24.55
N ALA A 497 -30.27 -5.40 -25.25
CA ALA A 497 -30.47 -4.15 -26.00
C ALA A 497 -30.47 -2.89 -25.12
N ASP A 498 -30.64 -3.05 -23.80
CA ASP A 498 -30.60 -1.93 -22.85
C ASP A 498 -29.20 -1.28 -22.81
N VAL A 499 -28.14 -2.03 -23.11
CA VAL A 499 -26.73 -1.55 -22.99
C VAL A 499 -25.90 -1.72 -24.25
N ALA A 500 -26.30 -2.55 -25.21
CA ALA A 500 -25.53 -2.80 -26.42
C ALA A 500 -26.45 -2.88 -27.66
N HIS A 501 -25.91 -2.49 -28.80
CA HIS A 501 -26.55 -2.71 -30.09
C HIS A 501 -26.65 -4.21 -30.39
N GLN A 502 -27.58 -4.62 -31.25
CA GLN A 502 -27.71 -6.01 -31.69
C GLN A 502 -26.41 -6.64 -32.26
N ASN A 503 -25.52 -5.83 -32.77
CA ASN A 503 -24.20 -6.24 -33.29
C ASN A 503 -23.08 -6.10 -32.25
N GLY A 504 -23.44 -5.84 -30.97
CA GLY A 504 -22.51 -5.62 -29.90
C GLY A 504 -22.17 -4.13 -29.71
N ARG A 505 -21.30 -3.85 -28.75
CA ARG A 505 -20.82 -2.50 -28.44
C ARG A 505 -19.32 -2.52 -28.12
N TYR A 506 -18.60 -1.54 -28.60
CA TYR A 506 -17.19 -1.35 -28.32
C TYR A 506 -16.95 0.02 -27.72
N ILE A 507 -16.29 0.04 -26.56
CA ILE A 507 -15.95 1.26 -25.84
C ILE A 507 -14.44 1.31 -25.66
N LYS A 508 -13.84 2.45 -25.97
CA LYS A 508 -12.43 2.74 -25.71
C LYS A 508 -12.28 4.11 -25.11
N MET A 509 -11.57 4.19 -23.97
CA MET A 509 -11.30 5.44 -23.29
C MET A 509 -9.80 5.58 -23.05
N ASN A 510 -9.28 6.77 -23.24
CA ASN A 510 -7.96 7.19 -22.81
C ASN A 510 -8.12 8.45 -21.96
N ARG A 511 -7.57 8.43 -20.75
CA ARG A 511 -7.58 9.56 -19.84
C ARG A 511 -6.19 9.80 -19.29
N GLN A 512 -5.76 11.05 -19.31
CA GLN A 512 -4.50 11.51 -18.78
C GLN A 512 -4.77 12.59 -17.74
N ASP A 513 -4.37 12.33 -16.50
CA ASP A 513 -4.38 13.30 -15.41
C ASP A 513 -2.94 13.71 -15.13
N PHE A 514 -2.68 15.00 -15.16
CA PHE A 514 -1.36 15.57 -14.92
C PHE A 514 -1.46 16.67 -13.88
N MET A 515 -0.78 16.49 -12.75
CA MET A 515 -0.71 17.46 -11.67
C MET A 515 0.74 17.92 -11.46
N VAL A 516 0.92 19.21 -11.34
CA VAL A 516 2.17 19.83 -10.87
C VAL A 516 1.87 20.58 -9.60
N TYR A 517 2.65 20.29 -8.57
CA TYR A 517 2.60 20.99 -7.31
C TYR A 517 3.98 21.57 -6.99
N GLY A 518 4.00 22.79 -6.46
CA GLY A 518 5.21 23.40 -5.93
C GLY A 518 4.89 24.25 -4.70
N ASP A 519 5.80 24.25 -3.75
CA ASP A 519 5.73 25.16 -2.61
C ASP A 519 7.11 25.68 -2.18
N PHE A 520 7.05 26.82 -1.51
CA PHE A 520 8.19 27.45 -0.87
C PHE A 520 7.76 27.87 0.53
N MET A 521 8.61 27.66 1.53
CA MET A 521 8.30 27.97 2.91
C MET A 521 9.54 28.45 3.67
N ALA A 522 9.39 29.56 4.38
CA ALA A 522 10.35 30.06 5.35
C ALA A 522 9.87 29.68 6.76
N MET A 523 10.72 29.05 7.55
CA MET A 523 10.40 28.50 8.86
C MET A 523 11.30 29.13 9.93
N PHE A 524 10.67 29.60 11.00
CA PHE A 524 11.32 30.25 12.13
C PHE A 524 11.02 29.42 13.39
N ASN A 525 12.05 28.89 14.02
CA ASN A 525 11.93 28.07 15.22
C ASN A 525 12.96 28.55 16.24
N LYS A 526 12.54 29.28 17.26
CA LYS A 526 13.44 29.82 18.27
C LYS A 526 12.85 29.69 19.67
N THR A 527 13.67 29.25 20.61
CA THR A 527 13.32 29.15 22.01
C THR A 527 14.17 30.15 22.83
N TRP A 528 13.55 30.90 23.70
CA TRP A 528 14.18 31.82 24.68
C TRP A 528 13.65 31.47 26.06
N ASN A 529 14.50 30.93 26.93
CA ASN A 529 14.09 30.47 28.24
C ASN A 529 12.81 29.62 28.18
N ASP A 530 11.72 30.11 28.73
CA ASP A 530 10.41 29.44 28.78
C ASP A 530 9.52 29.72 27.57
N TRP A 531 9.96 30.58 26.64
CA TRP A 531 9.20 30.94 25.43
C TRP A 531 9.72 30.24 24.21
N SER A 532 8.83 29.67 23.41
CA SER A 532 9.15 29.04 22.13
C SER A 532 8.25 29.62 21.02
N LEU A 533 8.90 30.16 19.98
CA LEU A 533 8.23 30.65 18.77
C LEU A 533 8.45 29.66 17.63
N ASN A 534 7.35 29.16 17.08
CA ASN A 534 7.36 28.39 15.84
C ASN A 534 6.45 29.12 14.83
N ALA A 535 7.03 29.69 13.81
CA ALA A 535 6.32 30.40 12.77
C ALA A 535 6.77 29.90 11.37
N ALA A 536 5.84 29.90 10.44
CA ALA A 536 6.14 29.59 9.04
C ALA A 536 5.33 30.52 8.14
N ILE A 537 5.96 30.97 7.06
CA ILE A 537 5.32 31.71 5.98
C ILE A 537 5.70 31.06 4.65
N GLY A 538 4.74 30.90 3.76
CA GLY A 538 5.00 30.22 2.50
C GLY A 538 3.92 30.47 1.47
N SER A 539 4.16 29.95 0.28
CA SER A 539 3.24 29.97 -0.85
C SER A 539 3.28 28.62 -1.54
N SER A 540 2.16 28.21 -2.12
CA SER A 540 2.07 27.00 -2.93
C SER A 540 1.28 27.23 -4.21
N ILE A 541 1.60 26.47 -5.24
CA ILE A 541 0.87 26.39 -6.49
C ILE A 541 0.53 24.93 -6.77
N ASN A 542 -0.72 24.70 -7.19
CA ASN A 542 -1.19 23.39 -7.63
C ASN A 542 -1.95 23.56 -8.94
N THR A 543 -1.53 22.86 -9.97
CA THR A 543 -2.18 22.88 -11.28
C THR A 543 -2.47 21.44 -11.70
N THR A 544 -3.74 21.19 -12.05
CA THR A 544 -4.16 19.87 -12.57
C THR A 544 -4.73 20.05 -13.96
N LYS A 545 -4.26 19.24 -14.90
CA LYS A 545 -4.77 19.18 -16.27
C LYS A 545 -5.29 17.76 -16.53
N VAL A 546 -6.50 17.68 -17.08
CA VAL A 546 -7.15 16.42 -17.45
C VAL A 546 -7.45 16.43 -18.94
N ASN A 547 -6.95 15.42 -19.64
CA ASN A 547 -7.29 15.16 -21.03
C ASN A 547 -8.01 13.81 -21.09
N SER A 548 -9.17 13.76 -21.74
CA SER A 548 -9.92 12.50 -21.90
C SER A 548 -10.48 12.39 -23.31
N LEU A 549 -10.34 11.21 -23.88
CA LEU A 549 -10.94 10.81 -25.15
C LEU A 549 -11.73 9.53 -24.91
N SER A 550 -13.02 9.54 -25.25
CA SER A 550 -13.88 8.37 -25.22
C SER A 550 -14.43 8.12 -26.62
N LEU A 551 -14.31 6.90 -27.07
CA LEU A 551 -14.91 6.39 -28.30
C LEU A 551 -15.87 5.29 -27.92
N ASP A 552 -17.10 5.36 -28.38
CA ASP A 552 -18.17 4.43 -28.07
C ASP A 552 -19.00 4.19 -29.32
N SER A 553 -19.14 2.93 -29.74
CA SER A 553 -19.97 2.59 -30.89
C SER A 553 -21.47 2.79 -30.64
N GLY A 554 -21.83 3.05 -29.38
CA GLY A 554 -23.23 3.26 -29.00
C GLY A 554 -24.06 1.99 -28.86
N LYS A 555 -25.29 2.16 -28.38
CA LYS A 555 -26.31 1.10 -28.27
C LYS A 555 -27.35 1.17 -29.36
N SER A 556 -27.41 2.24 -30.10
CA SER A 556 -28.39 2.46 -31.19
C SER A 556 -27.82 2.30 -32.60
N GLY A 557 -26.56 1.92 -32.76
CA GLY A 557 -25.93 1.58 -34.02
C GLY A 557 -25.45 2.77 -34.82
#